data_823cb42c050489f7c7dfa331c4d51148
#
_entry.id   823cb42c050489f7c7dfa331c4d51148
#
_cell.length_a   1.000
_cell.length_b   1.000
_cell.length_c   1.000
_cell.angle_alpha   90.00
_cell.angle_beta   90.00
_cell.angle_gamma   90.00
#
_symmetry.space_group_name_H-M   'P 1'
#
loop_
_entity.id
_entity.type
_entity.pdbx_description
1 polymer ?
#
loop_
_entity_poly.entity_id
_entity_poly.type
_entity_poly.pdbx_seq_one_letter_code
_entity_poly.pdbx_strand_id
1 'polypeptide(L)'
;MKKLLLALVYTALAAGANAADIDRAALEDLREGSMKKLIILPDPLPVSDVAFQVEDDGGEARLSDYEGKYVLVNFWATWCAPCRKEMPMLSALQEEYGGEEFEVLTIATGRNSPTGISKFFDEIGVENLPRHQDPGMKLAREMRVIGLPVTLILDPEGQEIARMLGDAEWDSPSARAIIETLLAGETG
;
A
#
# COMPACT_ATOMS: atom_id res chain seq x y z
N MET A 1 20.60 -35.14 -54.78
CA MET A 1 20.08 -35.37 -53.40
C MET A 1 20.18 -34.06 -52.66
N LYS A 2 19.09 -33.26 -52.64
CA LYS A 2 19.04 -31.96 -51.95
C LYS A 2 18.46 -32.18 -50.55
N LYS A 3 19.25 -31.95 -49.54
CA LYS A 3 18.79 -31.97 -48.12
C LYS A 3 18.08 -30.64 -47.79
N LEU A 4 16.79 -30.72 -47.57
CA LEU A 4 15.98 -29.61 -47.08
C LEU A 4 16.16 -29.49 -45.55
N LEU A 5 16.81 -28.43 -45.11
CA LEU A 5 16.87 -28.05 -43.70
C LEU A 5 15.63 -27.29 -43.32
N LEU A 6 14.74 -27.90 -42.52
CA LEU A 6 13.58 -27.28 -41.94
C LEU A 6 14.05 -26.50 -40.70
N ALA A 7 14.07 -25.17 -40.79
CA ALA A 7 14.32 -24.32 -39.65
C ALA A 7 13.00 -24.16 -38.87
N LEU A 8 12.90 -24.76 -37.69
CA LEU A 8 11.85 -24.55 -36.72
C LEU A 8 12.08 -23.17 -36.06
N VAL A 9 11.29 -22.21 -36.48
CA VAL A 9 11.23 -20.91 -35.77
C VAL A 9 10.35 -21.11 -34.53
N TYR A 10 10.99 -21.20 -33.36
CA TYR A 10 10.32 -21.12 -32.08
C TYR A 10 9.95 -19.66 -31.83
N THR A 11 8.71 -19.29 -32.11
CA THR A 11 8.12 -18.03 -31.60
C THR A 11 7.81 -18.27 -30.13
N ALA A 12 8.69 -17.81 -29.25
CA ALA A 12 8.35 -17.63 -27.85
C ALA A 12 7.27 -16.53 -27.76
N LEU A 13 6.01 -16.92 -27.55
CA LEU A 13 5.04 -15.99 -27.00
C LEU A 13 5.53 -15.63 -25.60
N ALA A 14 6.06 -14.41 -25.45
CA ALA A 14 6.14 -13.77 -24.16
C ALA A 14 4.67 -13.56 -23.72
N ALA A 15 4.19 -14.41 -22.82
CA ALA A 15 3.03 -14.09 -22.03
C ALA A 15 3.44 -12.86 -21.20
N GLY A 16 3.09 -11.67 -21.66
CA GLY A 16 3.08 -10.49 -20.81
C GLY A 16 2.12 -10.83 -19.66
N ALA A 17 2.60 -10.78 -18.42
CA ALA A 17 1.72 -10.75 -17.28
C ALA A 17 0.77 -9.57 -17.54
N ASN A 18 -0.50 -9.87 -17.78
CA ASN A 18 -1.52 -8.85 -17.74
C ASN A 18 -1.55 -8.37 -16.29
N ALA A 19 -1.12 -7.13 -16.06
CA ALA A 19 -1.55 -6.41 -14.88
C ALA A 19 -3.07 -6.54 -14.83
N ALA A 20 -3.59 -7.10 -13.75
CA ALA A 20 -5.04 -7.28 -13.60
C ALA A 20 -5.68 -5.92 -13.84
N ASP A 21 -6.61 -5.87 -14.81
CA ASP A 21 -7.25 -4.59 -15.17
C ASP A 21 -8.20 -4.23 -14.03
N ILE A 22 -7.71 -3.40 -13.10
CA ILE A 22 -8.45 -2.99 -11.90
C ILE A 22 -9.74 -2.33 -12.36
N ASP A 23 -10.89 -2.87 -11.94
CA ASP A 23 -12.20 -2.27 -12.24
C ASP A 23 -12.37 -0.96 -11.45
N ARG A 24 -11.79 0.12 -12.02
CA ARG A 24 -11.84 1.46 -11.43
C ARG A 24 -13.26 1.96 -11.24
N ALA A 25 -14.17 1.62 -12.15
CA ALA A 25 -15.56 2.04 -12.05
C ALA A 25 -16.24 1.39 -10.84
N ALA A 26 -15.99 0.09 -10.61
CA ALA A 26 -16.47 -0.58 -9.41
C ALA A 26 -15.90 0.05 -8.13
N LEU A 27 -14.59 0.37 -8.09
CA LEU A 27 -13.99 1.05 -6.93
C LEU A 27 -14.60 2.45 -6.68
N GLU A 28 -14.86 3.21 -7.75
CA GLU A 28 -15.51 4.52 -7.68
C GLU A 28 -16.92 4.43 -7.06
N ASP A 29 -17.71 3.44 -7.47
CA ASP A 29 -19.08 3.23 -7.00
C ASP A 29 -19.15 2.78 -5.54
N LEU A 30 -18.10 2.12 -5.03
CA LEU A 30 -18.01 1.66 -3.64
C LEU A 30 -17.66 2.76 -2.64
N ARG A 31 -17.26 3.96 -3.10
CA ARG A 31 -16.84 5.04 -2.20
C ARG A 31 -18.02 5.69 -1.50
N GLU A 32 -18.18 5.41 -0.22
CA GLU A 32 -19.17 6.00 0.65
C GLU A 32 -18.54 6.66 1.89
N GLY A 33 -19.28 7.49 2.60
CA GLY A 33 -18.82 8.13 3.84
C GLY A 33 -17.47 8.85 3.67
N SER A 34 -16.52 8.55 4.54
CA SER A 34 -15.16 9.10 4.49
C SER A 34 -14.37 8.61 3.27
N MET A 35 -14.70 7.42 2.72
CA MET A 35 -14.03 6.88 1.54
C MET A 35 -14.31 7.66 0.25
N LYS A 36 -15.28 8.59 0.22
CA LYS A 36 -15.45 9.54 -0.88
C LYS A 36 -14.23 10.43 -1.13
N LYS A 37 -13.35 10.56 -0.14
CA LYS A 37 -12.06 11.27 -0.27
C LYS A 37 -10.97 10.46 -0.98
N LEU A 38 -11.15 9.13 -1.13
CA LEU A 38 -10.19 8.28 -1.82
C LEU A 38 -10.16 8.65 -3.30
N ILE A 39 -9.00 9.02 -3.78
CA ILE A 39 -8.76 9.35 -5.19
C ILE A 39 -8.29 8.07 -5.88
N ILE A 40 -9.09 7.53 -6.76
CA ILE A 40 -8.69 6.43 -7.64
C ILE A 40 -7.94 7.04 -8.83
N LEU A 41 -6.72 6.59 -9.08
CA LEU A 41 -5.90 7.14 -10.16
C LEU A 41 -6.34 6.59 -11.53
N PRO A 42 -6.43 7.42 -12.57
CA PRO A 42 -6.80 6.97 -13.91
C PRO A 42 -5.76 6.01 -14.49
N ASP A 43 -4.50 6.24 -14.18
CA ASP A 43 -3.36 5.39 -14.54
C ASP A 43 -2.51 5.16 -13.29
N PRO A 44 -1.97 3.93 -13.07
CA PRO A 44 -1.05 3.66 -11.99
C PRO A 44 0.20 4.54 -12.09
N LEU A 45 0.72 4.99 -10.95
CA LEU A 45 1.93 5.82 -10.87
C LEU A 45 3.08 5.05 -10.22
N PRO A 46 4.30 5.21 -10.73
CA PRO A 46 5.47 4.60 -10.10
C PRO A 46 5.69 5.19 -8.71
N VAL A 47 6.07 4.33 -7.77
CA VAL A 47 6.49 4.76 -6.43
C VAL A 47 7.98 5.11 -6.40
N SER A 48 8.41 5.80 -5.35
CA SER A 48 9.82 6.14 -5.13
C SER A 48 10.60 4.94 -4.59
N ASP A 49 11.83 4.77 -5.08
CA ASP A 49 12.80 3.79 -4.59
C ASP A 49 13.63 4.29 -3.37
N VAL A 50 13.19 5.37 -2.73
CA VAL A 50 13.83 5.87 -1.50
C VAL A 50 13.56 4.93 -0.34
N ALA A 51 14.65 4.51 0.33
CA ALA A 51 14.56 3.61 1.48
C ALA A 51 14.01 4.32 2.72
N PHE A 52 13.30 3.55 3.55
CA PHE A 52 12.87 3.90 4.90
C PHE A 52 13.45 2.91 5.91
N GLN A 53 13.45 3.28 7.19
CA GLN A 53 13.97 2.44 8.27
C GLN A 53 12.93 1.42 8.71
N VAL A 54 13.34 0.14 8.79
CA VAL A 54 12.51 -0.92 9.37
C VAL A 54 12.66 -0.98 10.88
N GLU A 55 11.66 -1.58 11.54
CA GLU A 55 11.52 -1.57 13.00
C GLU A 55 12.64 -2.31 13.75
N ASP A 56 12.98 -3.53 13.30
CA ASP A 56 13.58 -4.53 14.20
C ASP A 56 15.11 -4.50 14.32
N ASP A 57 15.85 -4.01 13.34
CA ASP A 57 17.33 -4.12 13.35
C ASP A 57 18.05 -2.88 12.84
N GLY A 58 17.32 -1.80 12.59
CA GLY A 58 17.87 -0.59 11.99
C GLY A 58 18.23 -0.78 10.51
N GLY A 59 17.69 -1.82 9.87
CA GLY A 59 17.78 -2.04 8.44
C GLY A 59 16.97 -1.03 7.64
N GLU A 60 17.06 -1.13 6.34
CA GLU A 60 16.32 -0.31 5.40
C GLU A 60 15.47 -1.20 4.49
N ALA A 61 14.28 -0.73 4.14
CA ALA A 61 13.42 -1.31 3.11
C ALA A 61 12.97 -0.25 2.11
N ARG A 62 12.41 -0.69 1.01
CA ARG A 62 11.84 0.14 -0.06
C ARG A 62 10.41 -0.30 -0.31
N LEU A 63 9.60 0.54 -0.92
CA LEU A 63 8.24 0.14 -1.31
C LEU A 63 8.26 -1.02 -2.31
N SER A 64 9.28 -1.10 -3.17
CA SER A 64 9.48 -2.22 -4.10
C SER A 64 9.73 -3.59 -3.43
N ASP A 65 10.14 -3.63 -2.17
CA ASP A 65 10.32 -4.90 -1.45
C ASP A 65 8.99 -5.58 -1.09
N TYR A 66 7.88 -4.87 -1.29
CA TYR A 66 6.50 -5.32 -1.01
C TYR A 66 5.73 -5.68 -2.29
N GLU A 67 6.39 -5.74 -3.45
CA GLU A 67 5.77 -6.21 -4.70
C GLU A 67 5.22 -7.64 -4.56
N GLY A 68 4.19 -7.97 -5.35
CA GLY A 68 3.49 -9.26 -5.33
C GLY A 68 2.24 -9.28 -4.45
N LYS A 69 1.85 -8.16 -3.85
CA LYS A 69 0.62 -8.01 -3.07
C LYS A 69 0.09 -6.57 -3.14
N TYR A 70 -1.18 -6.39 -2.81
CA TYR A 70 -1.69 -5.05 -2.54
C TYR A 70 -1.13 -4.52 -1.23
N VAL A 71 -0.66 -3.27 -1.23
CA VAL A 71 -0.10 -2.64 -0.02
C VAL A 71 -0.82 -1.33 0.28
N LEU A 72 -1.36 -1.23 1.49
CA LEU A 72 -1.93 0.00 2.02
C LEU A 72 -0.86 0.73 2.83
N VAL A 73 -0.17 1.69 2.21
CA VAL A 73 0.94 2.45 2.81
C VAL A 73 0.41 3.69 3.52
N ASN A 74 0.49 3.73 4.84
CA ASN A 74 0.04 4.86 5.65
C ASN A 74 1.22 5.69 6.18
N PHE A 75 1.30 6.96 5.77
CA PHE A 75 2.23 7.95 6.30
C PHE A 75 1.58 8.67 7.48
N TRP A 76 2.20 8.56 8.66
CA TRP A 76 1.64 9.05 9.91
C TRP A 76 2.69 9.67 10.84
N ALA A 77 2.26 10.16 12.01
CA ALA A 77 3.17 10.60 13.09
C ALA A 77 2.50 10.51 14.47
N THR A 78 3.30 10.33 15.50
CA THR A 78 2.83 10.23 16.91
C THR A 78 2.13 11.50 17.41
N TRP A 79 2.48 12.67 16.86
CA TRP A 79 1.89 13.97 17.17
C TRP A 79 0.67 14.31 16.30
N CYS A 80 0.33 13.49 15.30
CA CYS A 80 -0.79 13.69 14.40
C CYS A 80 -2.06 13.06 14.97
N ALA A 81 -2.96 13.87 15.52
CA ALA A 81 -4.19 13.37 16.17
C ALA A 81 -5.10 12.56 15.23
N PRO A 82 -5.39 12.98 13.97
CA PRO A 82 -6.20 12.16 13.06
C PRO A 82 -5.49 10.84 12.69
N CYS A 83 -4.15 10.82 12.54
CA CYS A 83 -3.41 9.59 12.30
C CYS A 83 -3.59 8.57 13.45
N ARG A 84 -3.48 9.06 14.68
CA ARG A 84 -3.67 8.22 15.88
C ARG A 84 -5.06 7.60 15.95
N LYS A 85 -6.07 8.33 15.47
CA LYS A 85 -7.46 7.89 15.46
C LYS A 85 -7.69 6.73 14.48
N GLU A 86 -7.05 6.75 13.31
CA GLU A 86 -7.24 5.71 12.28
C GLU A 86 -6.42 4.42 12.52
N MET A 87 -5.39 4.48 13.36
CA MET A 87 -4.47 3.36 13.55
C MET A 87 -5.16 2.05 14.02
N PRO A 88 -6.14 2.06 14.97
CA PRO A 88 -6.89 0.84 15.31
C PRO A 88 -7.71 0.28 14.14
N MET A 89 -8.22 1.14 13.24
CA MET A 89 -8.98 0.72 12.07
C MET A 89 -8.06 0.08 11.02
N LEU A 90 -6.84 0.62 10.83
CA LEU A 90 -5.80 0.02 10.00
C LEU A 90 -5.35 -1.34 10.54
N SER A 91 -5.22 -1.46 11.86
CA SER A 91 -4.95 -2.74 12.54
C SER A 91 -6.04 -3.77 12.27
N ALA A 92 -7.32 -3.37 12.29
CA ALA A 92 -8.43 -4.25 11.97
C ALA A 92 -8.39 -4.75 10.51
N LEU A 93 -8.01 -3.88 9.54
CA LEU A 93 -7.80 -4.31 8.15
C LEU A 93 -6.65 -5.31 8.03
N GLN A 94 -5.54 -5.07 8.73
CA GLN A 94 -4.41 -6.00 8.74
C GLN A 94 -4.78 -7.35 9.35
N GLU A 95 -5.60 -7.37 10.41
CA GLU A 95 -6.09 -8.59 11.02
C GLU A 95 -7.01 -9.38 10.09
N GLU A 96 -7.88 -8.67 9.35
CA GLU A 96 -8.91 -9.27 8.50
C GLU A 96 -8.38 -9.75 7.14
N TYR A 97 -7.50 -8.97 6.50
CA TYR A 97 -7.04 -9.20 5.13
C TYR A 97 -5.54 -9.47 5.01
N GLY A 98 -4.74 -9.16 6.05
CA GLY A 98 -3.28 -9.30 6.00
C GLY A 98 -2.81 -10.71 5.70
N GLY A 99 -1.88 -10.87 4.75
CA GLY A 99 -1.39 -12.16 4.31
C GLY A 99 -0.50 -12.09 3.07
N GLU A 100 -0.61 -13.09 2.23
CA GLU A 100 0.21 -13.17 1.00
C GLU A 100 -0.23 -12.15 -0.06
N GLU A 101 -1.51 -11.78 -0.08
CA GLU A 101 -2.11 -10.92 -1.10
C GLU A 101 -2.33 -9.46 -0.64
N PHE A 102 -2.24 -9.16 0.66
CA PHE A 102 -2.49 -7.83 1.22
C PHE A 102 -1.65 -7.53 2.46
N GLU A 103 -1.18 -6.29 2.58
CA GLU A 103 -0.45 -5.80 3.75
C GLU A 103 -0.75 -4.33 4.06
N VAL A 104 -0.88 -4.00 5.35
CA VAL A 104 -0.90 -2.62 5.84
C VAL A 104 0.49 -2.23 6.33
N LEU A 105 1.10 -1.27 5.65
CA LEU A 105 2.43 -0.77 5.94
C LEU A 105 2.36 0.62 6.57
N THR A 106 2.75 0.77 7.85
CA THR A 106 2.74 2.06 8.52
C THR A 106 4.14 2.65 8.63
N ILE A 107 4.32 3.91 8.17
CA ILE A 107 5.60 4.61 8.13
C ILE A 107 5.50 5.93 8.89
N ALA A 108 6.09 5.97 10.10
CA ALA A 108 6.15 7.17 10.92
C ALA A 108 7.10 8.20 10.28
N THR A 109 6.54 9.31 9.82
CA THR A 109 7.25 10.29 8.98
C THR A 109 7.63 11.54 9.77
N GLY A 110 8.86 12.03 9.57
CA GLY A 110 9.42 13.18 10.27
C GLY A 110 9.86 12.85 11.70
N ARG A 111 9.79 13.85 12.60
CA ARG A 111 10.27 13.70 13.98
C ARG A 111 9.35 12.80 14.82
N ASN A 112 9.73 11.54 14.91
CA ASN A 112 9.15 10.55 15.80
C ASN A 112 10.30 9.82 16.52
N SER A 113 10.18 9.58 17.81
CA SER A 113 11.14 8.72 18.50
C SER A 113 10.66 7.27 18.48
N PRO A 114 11.54 6.28 18.31
CA PRO A 114 11.16 4.86 18.38
C PRO A 114 10.37 4.53 19.66
N THR A 115 10.84 5.02 20.81
CA THR A 115 10.14 4.86 22.10
C THR A 115 8.75 5.49 22.09
N GLY A 116 8.58 6.65 21.43
CA GLY A 116 7.28 7.32 21.32
C GLY A 116 6.32 6.54 20.44
N ILE A 117 6.82 5.94 19.36
CA ILE A 117 6.03 5.06 18.49
C ILE A 117 5.59 3.82 19.27
N SER A 118 6.53 3.09 19.89
CA SER A 118 6.22 1.88 20.68
C SER A 118 5.21 2.18 21.78
N LYS A 119 5.44 3.24 22.56
CA LYS A 119 4.50 3.66 23.60
C LYS A 119 3.09 3.92 23.07
N PHE A 120 2.97 4.57 21.91
CA PHE A 120 1.66 4.84 21.31
C PHE A 120 0.96 3.54 20.89
N PHE A 121 1.66 2.62 20.21
CA PHE A 121 1.09 1.33 19.79
C PHE A 121 0.67 0.50 21.00
N ASP A 122 1.49 0.47 22.06
CA ASP A 122 1.19 -0.22 23.32
C ASP A 122 -0.07 0.37 24.00
N GLU A 123 -0.21 1.72 24.01
CA GLU A 123 -1.37 2.42 24.59
C GLU A 123 -2.69 2.06 23.89
N ILE A 124 -2.66 1.79 22.57
CA ILE A 124 -3.86 1.45 21.80
C ILE A 124 -4.03 -0.05 21.57
N GLY A 125 -3.09 -0.88 22.06
CA GLY A 125 -3.15 -2.34 21.96
C GLY A 125 -3.00 -2.86 20.53
N VAL A 126 -2.24 -2.17 19.67
CA VAL A 126 -1.96 -2.59 18.28
C VAL A 126 -0.60 -3.27 18.21
N GLU A 127 -0.57 -4.53 17.78
CA GLU A 127 0.64 -5.36 17.70
C GLU A 127 0.94 -5.89 16.29
N ASN A 128 -0.03 -5.77 15.37
CA ASN A 128 0.03 -6.35 14.03
C ASN A 128 0.37 -5.35 12.91
N LEU A 129 0.75 -4.12 13.25
CA LEU A 129 1.20 -3.13 12.28
C LEU A 129 2.70 -2.85 12.47
N PRO A 130 3.48 -2.73 11.37
CA PRO A 130 4.90 -2.41 11.45
C PRO A 130 5.12 -0.98 11.94
N ARG A 131 6.22 -0.76 12.69
CA ARG A 131 6.59 0.54 13.30
C ARG A 131 7.73 1.20 12.52
N HIS A 132 7.67 1.16 11.19
CA HIS A 132 8.69 1.72 10.30
C HIS A 132 8.76 3.23 10.38
N GLN A 133 9.89 3.80 9.92
CA GLN A 133 10.16 5.23 10.04
C GLN A 133 10.79 5.83 8.79
N ASP A 134 10.37 7.04 8.45
CA ASP A 134 11.04 7.96 7.52
C ASP A 134 11.41 9.26 8.25
N PRO A 135 12.44 9.26 9.14
CA PRO A 135 12.75 10.41 10.00
C PRO A 135 13.19 11.64 9.23
N GLY A 136 13.78 11.44 8.06
CA GLY A 136 14.22 12.51 7.16
C GLY A 136 13.13 13.03 6.23
N MET A 137 11.94 12.44 6.24
CA MET A 137 10.85 12.72 5.30
C MET A 137 11.29 12.59 3.82
N LYS A 138 12.25 11.71 3.53
CA LYS A 138 12.77 11.55 2.17
C LYS A 138 11.75 10.84 1.29
N LEU A 139 11.29 9.66 1.74
CA LEU A 139 10.25 8.90 1.04
C LEU A 139 8.95 9.72 0.96
N ALA A 140 8.50 10.29 2.08
CA ALA A 140 7.28 11.09 2.12
C ALA A 140 7.30 12.25 1.12
N ARG A 141 8.44 12.96 0.95
CA ARG A 141 8.55 14.03 -0.05
C ARG A 141 8.49 13.52 -1.47
N GLU A 142 9.21 12.45 -1.79
CA GLU A 142 9.17 11.83 -3.12
C GLU A 142 7.77 11.35 -3.48
N MET A 143 7.04 10.77 -2.49
CA MET A 143 5.64 10.36 -2.64
C MET A 143 4.65 11.52 -2.51
N ARG A 144 5.13 12.79 -2.48
CA ARG A 144 4.30 14.02 -2.43
C ARG A 144 3.34 14.05 -1.24
N VAL A 145 3.77 13.55 -0.10
CA VAL A 145 3.04 13.64 1.18
C VAL A 145 3.21 15.05 1.73
N ILE A 146 2.19 15.90 1.56
CA ILE A 146 2.23 17.32 1.95
C ILE A 146 1.71 17.52 3.39
N GLY A 147 0.81 16.63 3.85
CA GLY A 147 0.21 16.65 5.18
C GLY A 147 0.00 15.23 5.69
N LEU A 148 -0.44 15.08 6.94
CA LEU A 148 -0.68 13.77 7.55
C LEU A 148 -2.13 13.65 8.06
N PRO A 149 -2.71 12.46 8.01
CA PRO A 149 -2.20 11.26 7.34
C PRO A 149 -2.34 11.34 5.81
N VAL A 150 -1.54 10.55 5.11
CA VAL A 150 -1.75 10.20 3.70
C VAL A 150 -1.62 8.70 3.59
N THR A 151 -2.59 8.08 2.91
CA THR A 151 -2.53 6.64 2.65
C THR A 151 -2.54 6.39 1.15
N LEU A 152 -1.62 5.56 0.68
CA LEU A 152 -1.55 5.09 -0.70
C LEU A 152 -2.04 3.65 -0.76
N ILE A 153 -2.65 3.26 -1.86
CA ILE A 153 -2.88 1.85 -2.19
C ILE A 153 -1.98 1.53 -3.37
N LEU A 154 -1.12 0.54 -3.18
CA LEU A 154 -0.25 0.01 -4.22
C LEU A 154 -0.81 -1.31 -4.73
N ASP A 155 -0.68 -1.54 -6.05
CA ASP A 155 -0.97 -2.81 -6.68
C ASP A 155 0.19 -3.82 -6.51
N PRO A 156 0.01 -5.09 -6.91
CA PRO A 156 1.08 -6.10 -6.83
C PRO A 156 2.32 -5.77 -7.68
N GLU A 157 2.20 -4.91 -8.69
CA GLU A 157 3.33 -4.40 -9.47
C GLU A 157 4.07 -3.26 -8.76
N GLY A 158 3.67 -2.92 -7.53
CA GLY A 158 4.27 -1.86 -6.72
C GLY A 158 3.92 -0.44 -7.19
N GLN A 159 2.83 -0.27 -7.96
CA GLN A 159 2.41 1.03 -8.47
C GLN A 159 1.29 1.62 -7.61
N GLU A 160 1.29 2.92 -7.43
CA GLU A 160 0.20 3.62 -6.74
C GLU A 160 -1.04 3.68 -7.64
N ILE A 161 -2.15 3.08 -7.15
CA ILE A 161 -3.44 3.04 -7.84
C ILE A 161 -4.50 3.93 -7.19
N ALA A 162 -4.33 4.26 -5.92
CA ALA A 162 -5.24 5.16 -5.21
C ALA A 162 -4.55 5.91 -4.07
N ARG A 163 -5.14 7.05 -3.68
CA ARG A 163 -4.61 7.91 -2.62
C ARG A 163 -5.71 8.51 -1.76
N MET A 164 -5.55 8.41 -0.45
CA MET A 164 -6.37 9.11 0.55
C MET A 164 -5.59 10.27 1.14
N LEU A 165 -6.18 11.47 1.10
CA LEU A 165 -5.63 12.66 1.76
C LEU A 165 -6.44 12.95 3.03
N GLY A 166 -5.77 12.94 4.19
CA GLY A 166 -6.40 13.01 5.50
C GLY A 166 -6.93 11.67 5.99
N ASP A 167 -7.52 11.66 7.18
CA ASP A 167 -8.02 10.46 7.85
C ASP A 167 -9.27 9.87 7.16
N ALA A 168 -9.45 8.57 7.36
CA ALA A 168 -10.65 7.86 6.92
C ALA A 168 -11.11 6.82 7.96
N GLU A 169 -12.34 6.35 7.79
CA GLU A 169 -12.88 5.21 8.55
C GLU A 169 -12.52 3.92 7.81
N TRP A 170 -11.27 3.46 8.02
CA TRP A 170 -10.71 2.30 7.32
C TRP A 170 -11.40 0.98 7.67
N ASP A 171 -12.10 0.90 8.80
CA ASP A 171 -12.93 -0.25 9.20
C ASP A 171 -14.39 -0.14 8.74
N SER A 172 -14.73 0.84 7.90
CA SER A 172 -16.07 1.00 7.34
C SER A 172 -16.41 -0.09 6.33
N PRO A 173 -17.71 -0.41 6.11
CA PRO A 173 -18.12 -1.35 5.05
C PRO A 173 -17.61 -0.93 3.65
N SER A 174 -17.54 0.37 3.37
CA SER A 174 -17.03 0.90 2.11
C SER A 174 -15.52 0.61 1.94
N ALA A 175 -14.72 0.81 2.98
CA ALA A 175 -13.29 0.49 2.93
C ALA A 175 -13.05 -1.01 2.70
N ARG A 176 -13.78 -1.87 3.42
CA ARG A 176 -13.72 -3.33 3.25
C ARG A 176 -14.10 -3.75 1.83
N ALA A 177 -15.24 -3.26 1.31
CA ALA A 177 -15.68 -3.59 -0.04
C ALA A 177 -14.65 -3.19 -1.12
N ILE A 178 -13.94 -2.06 -0.93
CA ILE A 178 -12.86 -1.63 -1.82
C ILE A 178 -11.70 -2.65 -1.77
N ILE A 179 -11.24 -3.03 -0.58
CA ILE A 179 -10.15 -4.02 -0.43
C ILE A 179 -10.56 -5.38 -1.00
N GLU A 180 -11.76 -5.87 -0.70
CA GLU A 180 -12.29 -7.13 -1.23
C GLU A 180 -12.36 -7.12 -2.76
N THR A 181 -12.74 -6.00 -3.36
CA THR A 181 -12.80 -5.85 -4.83
C THR A 181 -11.40 -5.90 -5.46
N LEU A 182 -10.40 -5.30 -4.81
CA LEU A 182 -9.01 -5.39 -5.26
C LEU A 182 -8.51 -6.83 -5.21
N LEU A 183 -8.73 -7.54 -4.10
CA LEU A 183 -8.29 -8.92 -3.92
C LEU A 183 -9.02 -9.91 -4.84
N ALA A 184 -10.30 -9.67 -5.15
CA ALA A 184 -11.07 -10.52 -6.06
C ALA A 184 -10.57 -10.45 -7.52
N GLY A 185 -9.97 -9.34 -7.93
CA GLY A 185 -9.41 -9.14 -9.27
C GLY A 185 -8.21 -10.03 -9.58
N GLU A 186 -7.51 -10.55 -8.56
CA GLU A 186 -6.35 -11.46 -8.69
C GLU A 186 -6.76 -12.92 -8.97
N THR A 187 -8.01 -13.29 -8.71
CA THR A 187 -8.48 -14.70 -8.79
C THR A 187 -9.11 -15.09 -10.14
N GLY A 188 -8.96 -14.24 -11.17
CA GLY A 188 -9.57 -14.43 -12.51
C GLY A 188 -8.63 -15.00 -13.57
#